data_0e1c37353486d0cee0caf7788bade775
#
_entry.id   0e1c37353486d0cee0caf7788bade775
#
_cell.length_a   1.000
_cell.length_b   1.000
_cell.length_c   1.000
_cell.angle_alpha   90.00
_cell.angle_beta   90.00
_cell.angle_gamma   90.00
#
_symmetry.space_group_name_H-M   'P 1'
#
loop_
_entity.id
_entity.type
_entity.pdbx_description
1 polymer ?
#
loop_
_entity_poly.entity_id
_entity_poly.type
_entity_poly.pdbx_seq_one_letter_code
_entity_poly.pdbx_strand_id
1 'polypeptide(L)'
;MRLNPYALLAPVLLFGLFAPASTFAQDCKNGTFVDGECVEGYVYVPDFMSPQELKKDIDEHSKDIVIVDTAAPPIWEEEHIPGAVNLPYSKNIAAPAQLSREKTLVVYCACKDDDDSKEVARQLSLLGYRKVKVLKDGWFKWLELKYKTESKG
;
A
#
# COMPACT_ATOMS: atom_id res chain seq x y z
N MET A 1 40.54 54.70 45.57
CA MET A 1 40.64 53.33 44.98
C MET A 1 39.43 53.10 44.14
N ARG A 2 39.58 53.11 42.81
CA ARG A 2 38.46 52.94 41.87
C ARG A 2 38.47 51.50 41.37
N LEU A 3 37.38 50.80 41.62
CA LEU A 3 37.13 49.44 41.10
C LEU A 3 36.64 49.53 39.63
N ASN A 4 37.29 48.77 38.77
CA ASN A 4 37.00 48.71 37.34
C ASN A 4 35.93 47.64 37.07
N PRO A 5 34.78 47.97 36.46
CA PRO A 5 33.72 47.02 36.18
C PRO A 5 33.70 46.67 34.67
N TYR A 6 34.71 45.97 34.15
CA TYR A 6 34.60 45.36 32.84
C TYR A 6 34.77 43.85 32.97
N ALA A 7 33.68 43.20 33.37
CA ALA A 7 33.58 41.75 33.21
C ALA A 7 33.33 41.45 31.72
N LEU A 8 34.28 40.83 31.09
CA LEU A 8 34.19 40.34 29.71
C LEU A 8 33.13 39.20 29.63
N LEU A 9 32.04 39.50 29.02
CA LEU A 9 31.09 38.49 28.57
C LEU A 9 31.70 37.78 27.36
N ALA A 10 32.13 36.57 27.53
CA ALA A 10 32.50 35.68 26.43
C ALA A 10 31.21 35.19 25.73
N PRO A 11 31.13 35.21 24.39
CA PRO A 11 30.03 34.65 23.69
C PRO A 11 30.05 33.13 23.77
N VAL A 12 29.01 32.55 24.39
CA VAL A 12 28.75 31.11 24.31
C VAL A 12 28.35 30.81 22.88
N LEU A 13 29.28 30.31 22.09
CA LEU A 13 29.02 29.70 20.79
C LEU A 13 28.30 28.39 21.05
N LEU A 14 26.98 28.40 20.92
CA LEU A 14 26.13 27.21 20.77
C LEU A 14 26.49 26.55 19.42
N PHE A 15 27.49 25.69 19.43
CA PHE A 15 27.65 24.70 18.37
C PHE A 15 26.46 23.77 18.42
N GLY A 16 25.44 24.07 17.61
CA GLY A 16 24.40 23.13 17.29
C GLY A 16 25.04 21.91 16.64
N LEU A 17 25.15 20.81 17.37
CA LEU A 17 25.44 19.51 16.84
C LEU A 17 24.30 19.11 15.89
N PHE A 18 24.41 19.56 14.63
CA PHE A 18 23.73 18.87 13.55
C PHE A 18 24.39 17.49 13.45
N ALA A 19 23.82 16.52 14.15
CA ALA A 19 24.11 15.13 13.83
C ALA A 19 23.72 14.92 12.36
N PRO A 20 24.62 14.44 11.49
CA PRO A 20 24.20 14.03 10.16
C PRO A 20 23.13 12.96 10.36
N ALA A 21 21.98 13.11 9.72
CA ALA A 21 21.02 12.05 9.59
C ALA A 21 21.73 10.89 8.89
N SER A 22 22.31 10.01 9.70
CA SER A 22 22.87 8.76 9.21
C SER A 22 21.70 7.99 8.63
N THR A 23 21.58 8.03 7.31
CA THR A 23 20.79 7.09 6.56
C THR A 23 21.39 5.71 6.80
N PHE A 24 21.02 5.10 7.93
CA PHE A 24 21.23 3.69 8.11
C PHE A 24 20.32 2.99 7.06
N ALA A 25 20.90 2.72 5.90
CA ALA A 25 20.43 1.62 5.08
C ALA A 25 20.68 0.36 5.93
N GLN A 26 19.74 0.02 6.80
CA GLN A 26 19.81 -1.20 7.57
C GLN A 26 19.77 -2.36 6.57
N ASP A 27 20.90 -3.08 6.51
CA ASP A 27 21.03 -4.28 5.70
C ASP A 27 20.18 -5.39 6.35
N CYS A 28 18.99 -5.63 5.80
CA CYS A 28 18.04 -6.63 6.27
C CYS A 28 18.48 -8.02 5.77
N LYS A 29 19.56 -8.55 6.31
CA LYS A 29 20.26 -9.75 5.78
C LYS A 29 19.42 -11.02 5.71
N ASN A 30 18.45 -11.22 6.61
CA ASN A 30 17.64 -12.43 6.69
C ASN A 30 16.15 -12.12 6.82
N GLY A 31 15.74 -10.93 6.46
CA GLY A 31 14.35 -10.46 6.63
C GLY A 31 13.82 -9.71 5.42
N THR A 32 12.64 -9.19 5.58
CA THR A 32 11.94 -8.34 4.61
C THR A 32 11.59 -7.02 5.28
N PHE A 33 11.76 -5.91 4.57
CA PHE A 33 11.26 -4.63 5.06
C PHE A 33 9.74 -4.58 4.99
N VAL A 34 9.10 -4.36 6.13
CA VAL A 34 7.66 -4.17 6.27
C VAL A 34 7.44 -2.80 6.92
N ASP A 35 6.80 -1.88 6.22
CA ASP A 35 6.58 -0.49 6.68
C ASP A 35 7.88 0.22 7.16
N GLY A 36 9.00 -0.09 6.51
CA GLY A 36 10.32 0.47 6.84
C GLY A 36 11.10 -0.25 7.95
N GLU A 37 10.53 -1.27 8.58
CA GLU A 37 11.19 -2.10 9.60
C GLU A 37 11.63 -3.44 9.01
N CYS A 38 12.83 -3.91 9.38
CA CYS A 38 13.31 -5.23 8.99
C CYS A 38 12.64 -6.30 9.86
N VAL A 39 11.83 -7.16 9.25
CA VAL A 39 11.14 -8.28 9.89
C VAL A 39 11.78 -9.59 9.44
N GLU A 40 12.42 -10.31 10.36
CA GLU A 40 12.99 -11.63 10.07
C GLU A 40 11.89 -12.69 9.93
N GLY A 41 12.04 -13.57 8.95
CA GLY A 41 11.10 -14.67 8.73
C GLY A 41 9.71 -14.25 8.26
N TYR A 42 9.55 -13.02 7.73
CA TYR A 42 8.27 -12.57 7.20
C TYR A 42 7.80 -13.48 6.04
N VAL A 43 6.65 -14.08 6.22
CA VAL A 43 5.94 -14.85 5.19
C VAL A 43 4.60 -14.19 4.94
N TYR A 44 4.40 -13.69 3.72
CA TYR A 44 3.11 -13.15 3.33
C TYR A 44 2.11 -14.30 3.10
N VAL A 45 0.99 -14.25 3.82
CA VAL A 45 -0.15 -15.14 3.60
C VAL A 45 -1.30 -14.30 3.11
N PRO A 46 -1.82 -14.53 1.88
CA PRO A 46 -2.95 -13.78 1.37
C PRO A 46 -4.20 -13.97 2.24
N ASP A 47 -4.85 -12.85 2.59
CA ASP A 47 -6.21 -12.87 3.14
C ASP A 47 -7.18 -12.75 1.96
N PHE A 48 -8.15 -13.65 1.87
CA PHE A 48 -9.09 -13.71 0.75
C PHE A 48 -10.46 -13.15 1.11
N MET A 49 -11.08 -12.48 0.15
CA MET A 49 -12.49 -12.09 0.17
C MET A 49 -13.23 -12.81 -0.96
N SER A 50 -14.41 -13.34 -0.69
CA SER A 50 -15.23 -13.92 -1.76
C SER A 50 -15.87 -12.85 -2.64
N PRO A 51 -16.17 -13.14 -3.92
CA PRO A 51 -16.93 -12.23 -4.78
C PRO A 51 -18.29 -11.87 -4.23
N GLN A 52 -18.93 -12.76 -3.47
CA GLN A 52 -20.22 -12.51 -2.83
C GLN A 52 -20.11 -11.47 -1.71
N GLU A 53 -19.09 -11.53 -0.89
CA GLU A 53 -18.81 -10.53 0.15
C GLU A 53 -18.54 -9.16 -0.48
N LEU A 54 -17.67 -9.12 -1.51
CA LEU A 54 -17.38 -7.87 -2.23
C LEU A 54 -18.66 -7.30 -2.88
N LYS A 55 -19.46 -8.15 -3.52
CA LYS A 55 -20.72 -7.73 -4.13
C LYS A 55 -21.67 -7.11 -3.11
N LYS A 56 -21.77 -7.70 -1.92
CA LYS A 56 -22.54 -7.17 -0.81
C LYS A 56 -22.04 -5.78 -0.40
N ASP A 57 -20.72 -5.62 -0.21
CA ASP A 57 -20.13 -4.34 0.17
C ASP A 57 -20.39 -3.25 -0.88
N ILE A 58 -20.37 -3.60 -2.17
CA ILE A 58 -20.72 -2.67 -3.28
C ILE A 58 -22.20 -2.28 -3.21
N ASP A 59 -23.11 -3.24 -3.03
CA ASP A 59 -24.55 -2.99 -2.97
C ASP A 59 -24.94 -2.12 -1.76
N GLU A 60 -24.27 -2.31 -0.64
CA GLU A 60 -24.45 -1.53 0.59
C GLU A 60 -23.70 -0.17 0.54
N HIS A 61 -23.04 0.14 -0.57
CA HIS A 61 -22.28 1.38 -0.76
C HIS A 61 -21.23 1.60 0.35
N SER A 62 -20.54 0.53 0.74
CA SER A 62 -19.53 0.56 1.77
C SER A 62 -18.42 1.57 1.44
N LYS A 63 -18.16 2.49 2.37
CA LYS A 63 -17.09 3.49 2.24
C LYS A 63 -15.76 2.99 2.79
N ASP A 64 -15.76 1.79 3.38
CA ASP A 64 -14.59 1.23 4.08
C ASP A 64 -13.72 0.34 3.18
N ILE A 65 -14.12 0.16 1.92
CA ILE A 65 -13.37 -0.61 0.93
C ILE A 65 -12.84 0.29 -0.19
N VAL A 66 -11.75 -0.17 -0.82
CA VAL A 66 -11.26 0.29 -2.12
C VAL A 66 -10.95 -0.95 -2.94
N ILE A 67 -11.56 -1.05 -4.11
CA ILE A 67 -11.34 -2.15 -5.04
C ILE A 67 -10.16 -1.78 -5.93
N VAL A 68 -9.19 -2.67 -6.09
CA VAL A 68 -7.95 -2.44 -6.83
C VAL A 68 -7.81 -3.46 -7.94
N ASP A 69 -7.86 -2.99 -9.18
CA ASP A 69 -7.63 -3.80 -10.38
C ASP A 69 -6.16 -3.74 -10.80
N THR A 70 -5.53 -4.91 -10.95
CA THR A 70 -4.12 -5.00 -11.35
C THR A 70 -3.91 -5.20 -12.84
N ALA A 71 -4.98 -5.17 -13.64
CA ALA A 71 -4.89 -5.27 -15.09
C ALA A 71 -4.16 -4.08 -15.72
N ALA A 72 -3.60 -4.29 -16.90
CA ALA A 72 -3.05 -3.19 -17.71
C ALA A 72 -4.15 -2.15 -18.01
N PRO A 73 -3.80 -0.84 -18.09
CA PRO A 73 -4.80 0.21 -18.26
C PRO A 73 -5.80 0.00 -19.40
N PRO A 74 -5.42 -0.45 -20.61
CA PRO A 74 -6.39 -0.68 -21.67
C PRO A 74 -7.42 -1.76 -21.33
N ILE A 75 -7.02 -2.82 -20.61
CA ILE A 75 -7.92 -3.90 -20.19
C ILE A 75 -8.89 -3.39 -19.13
N TRP A 76 -8.41 -2.64 -18.13
CA TRP A 76 -9.24 -2.03 -17.11
C TRP A 76 -10.22 -0.99 -17.70
N GLU A 77 -9.78 -0.19 -18.68
CA GLU A 77 -10.64 0.78 -19.34
C GLU A 77 -11.78 0.13 -20.13
N GLU A 78 -11.53 -1.05 -20.70
CA GLU A 78 -12.52 -1.83 -21.41
C GLU A 78 -13.62 -2.37 -20.47
N GLU A 79 -13.23 -3.05 -19.40
CA GLU A 79 -14.20 -3.60 -18.46
C GLU A 79 -13.55 -3.93 -17.09
N HIS A 80 -14.22 -3.54 -16.00
CA HIS A 80 -13.74 -3.77 -14.63
C HIS A 80 -14.89 -3.88 -13.61
N ILE A 81 -14.59 -4.27 -12.36
CA ILE A 81 -15.55 -4.28 -11.26
C ILE A 81 -15.94 -2.84 -10.90
N PRO A 82 -17.25 -2.52 -10.73
CA PRO A 82 -17.70 -1.16 -10.47
C PRO A 82 -16.97 -0.48 -9.31
N GLY A 83 -16.46 0.73 -9.56
CA GLY A 83 -15.73 1.54 -8.60
C GLY A 83 -14.26 1.12 -8.38
N ALA A 84 -13.74 0.17 -9.15
CA ALA A 84 -12.34 -0.23 -9.05
C ALA A 84 -11.39 0.86 -9.53
N VAL A 85 -10.32 1.09 -8.77
CA VAL A 85 -9.18 1.90 -9.20
C VAL A 85 -8.13 1.03 -9.86
N ASN A 86 -7.52 1.52 -10.92
CA ASN A 86 -6.46 0.77 -11.60
C ASN A 86 -5.10 0.98 -10.93
N LEU A 87 -4.47 -0.10 -10.54
CA LEU A 87 -3.08 -0.19 -10.08
C LEU A 87 -2.40 -1.35 -10.80
N PRO A 88 -1.91 -1.15 -12.02
CA PRO A 88 -1.37 -2.21 -12.85
C PRO A 88 -0.25 -2.98 -12.14
N TYR A 89 -0.24 -4.30 -12.32
CA TYR A 89 0.85 -5.13 -11.81
C TYR A 89 2.21 -4.57 -12.23
N SER A 90 3.11 -4.52 -11.29
CA SER A 90 4.52 -4.19 -11.49
C SER A 90 5.36 -4.96 -10.46
N LYS A 91 6.60 -5.29 -10.83
CA LYS A 91 7.54 -5.95 -9.90
C LYS A 91 7.84 -5.11 -8.65
N ASN A 92 7.74 -3.80 -8.77
CA ASN A 92 7.97 -2.85 -7.67
C ASN A 92 6.96 -1.72 -7.79
N ILE A 93 5.96 -1.70 -6.92
CA ILE A 93 5.01 -0.59 -6.82
C ILE A 93 5.50 0.43 -5.80
N ALA A 94 5.37 1.71 -6.13
CA ALA A 94 5.47 2.78 -5.14
C ALA A 94 4.16 2.88 -4.37
N ALA A 95 4.18 3.42 -3.14
CA ALA A 95 2.97 3.63 -2.35
C ALA A 95 1.99 4.55 -3.12
N PRO A 96 0.82 4.03 -3.56
CA PRO A 96 -0.08 4.81 -4.39
C PRO A 96 -0.79 5.88 -3.55
N ALA A 97 -0.62 7.15 -3.94
CA ALA A 97 -1.19 8.28 -3.20
C ALA A 97 -2.74 8.26 -3.14
N GLN A 98 -3.39 7.60 -4.09
CA GLN A 98 -4.85 7.47 -4.16
C GLN A 98 -5.42 6.41 -3.22
N LEU A 99 -4.61 5.52 -2.65
CA LEU A 99 -5.07 4.47 -1.75
C LEU A 99 -4.99 4.92 -0.29
N SER A 100 -6.10 4.78 0.43
CA SER A 100 -6.17 5.08 1.86
C SER A 100 -5.64 3.89 2.68
N ARG A 101 -4.77 4.15 3.64
CA ARG A 101 -4.26 3.14 4.60
C ARG A 101 -5.32 2.68 5.61
N GLU A 102 -6.38 3.46 5.80
CA GLU A 102 -7.45 3.18 6.77
C GLU A 102 -8.50 2.21 6.21
N LYS A 103 -8.61 2.14 4.87
CA LYS A 103 -9.61 1.31 4.20
C LYS A 103 -9.10 -0.11 3.94
N THR A 104 -10.03 -1.03 3.77
CA THR A 104 -9.72 -2.37 3.26
C THR A 104 -9.50 -2.30 1.76
N LEU A 105 -8.34 -2.72 1.29
CA LEU A 105 -8.03 -2.84 -0.13
C LEU A 105 -8.41 -4.24 -0.59
N VAL A 106 -9.24 -4.35 -1.61
CA VAL A 106 -9.60 -5.64 -2.23
C VAL A 106 -8.97 -5.70 -3.61
N VAL A 107 -7.90 -6.47 -3.73
CA VAL A 107 -7.07 -6.54 -4.95
C VAL A 107 -7.51 -7.72 -5.81
N TYR A 108 -7.69 -7.50 -7.11
CA TYR A 108 -8.01 -8.56 -8.05
C TYR A 108 -7.25 -8.40 -9.38
N CYS A 109 -7.18 -9.47 -10.15
CA CYS A 109 -6.64 -9.51 -11.50
C CYS A 109 -7.54 -10.30 -12.45
N ALA A 110 -7.32 -10.11 -13.74
CA ALA A 110 -7.82 -10.97 -14.79
C ALA A 110 -6.78 -12.04 -15.15
N CYS A 111 -6.26 -12.74 -14.15
CA CYS A 111 -5.24 -13.77 -14.30
C CYS A 111 -5.70 -15.09 -13.66
N LYS A 112 -5.12 -16.19 -14.14
CA LYS A 112 -5.34 -17.50 -13.54
C LYS A 112 -4.62 -17.56 -12.18
N ASP A 113 -5.22 -18.23 -11.22
CA ASP A 113 -4.63 -18.48 -9.89
C ASP A 113 -4.34 -17.23 -9.03
N ASP A 114 -4.88 -16.05 -9.41
CA ASP A 114 -4.76 -14.77 -8.69
C ASP A 114 -3.31 -14.28 -8.46
N ASP A 115 -2.34 -14.70 -9.28
CA ASP A 115 -0.92 -14.47 -9.00
C ASP A 115 -0.54 -12.98 -8.97
N ASP A 116 -1.00 -12.17 -9.94
CA ASP A 116 -0.69 -10.74 -9.97
C ASP A 116 -1.33 -10.00 -8.80
N SER A 117 -2.58 -10.34 -8.45
CA SER A 117 -3.27 -9.73 -7.31
C SER A 117 -2.65 -10.12 -5.97
N LYS A 118 -2.19 -11.37 -5.80
CA LYS A 118 -1.44 -11.80 -4.62
C LYS A 118 -0.13 -11.04 -4.48
N GLU A 119 0.61 -10.86 -5.58
CA GLU A 119 1.89 -10.14 -5.55
C GLU A 119 1.68 -8.65 -5.25
N VAL A 120 0.70 -7.99 -5.89
CA VAL A 120 0.37 -6.59 -5.58
C VAL A 120 -0.10 -6.44 -4.13
N ALA A 121 -0.93 -7.36 -3.64
CA ALA A 121 -1.37 -7.36 -2.24
C ALA A 121 -0.20 -7.52 -1.27
N ARG A 122 0.76 -8.41 -1.59
CA ARG A 122 2.00 -8.56 -0.81
C ARG A 122 2.80 -7.25 -0.77
N GLN A 123 3.00 -6.60 -1.91
CA GLN A 123 3.73 -5.34 -1.99
C GLN A 123 3.03 -4.22 -1.21
N LEU A 124 1.70 -4.11 -1.32
CA LEU A 124 0.91 -3.16 -0.53
C LEU A 124 1.06 -3.41 0.98
N SER A 125 1.06 -4.67 1.40
CA SER A 125 1.28 -5.03 2.81
C SER A 125 2.68 -4.60 3.30
N LEU A 126 3.72 -4.79 2.49
CA LEU A 126 5.08 -4.33 2.77
C LEU A 126 5.19 -2.79 2.84
N LEU A 127 4.34 -2.09 2.11
CA LEU A 127 4.23 -0.63 2.14
C LEU A 127 3.38 -0.10 3.31
N GLY A 128 2.96 -0.99 4.25
CA GLY A 128 2.24 -0.63 5.47
C GLY A 128 0.71 -0.54 5.32
N TYR A 129 0.12 -1.03 4.23
CA TYR A 129 -1.33 -1.22 4.13
C TYR A 129 -1.73 -2.47 4.92
N ARG A 130 -2.42 -2.31 6.04
CA ARG A 130 -2.69 -3.40 7.00
C ARG A 130 -3.95 -4.21 6.70
N LYS A 131 -4.84 -3.70 5.88
CA LYS A 131 -6.12 -4.32 5.51
C LYS A 131 -6.12 -4.58 4.01
N VAL A 132 -5.38 -5.60 3.58
CA VAL A 132 -5.28 -5.97 2.16
C VAL A 132 -5.82 -7.36 1.98
N LYS A 133 -6.82 -7.51 1.11
CA LYS A 133 -7.45 -8.78 0.73
C LYS A 133 -7.28 -9.03 -0.76
N VAL A 134 -7.22 -10.29 -1.13
CA VAL A 134 -7.26 -10.75 -2.51
C VAL A 134 -8.67 -11.24 -2.83
N LEU A 135 -9.26 -10.78 -3.92
CA LEU A 135 -10.53 -11.30 -4.39
C LEU A 135 -10.32 -12.72 -4.92
N LYS A 136 -10.93 -13.69 -4.28
CA LYS A 136 -10.77 -15.09 -4.61
C LYS A 136 -11.31 -15.41 -6.00
N ASP A 137 -10.50 -16.08 -6.83
CA ASP A 137 -10.81 -16.41 -8.22
C ASP A 137 -11.06 -15.16 -9.11
N GLY A 138 -10.73 -13.97 -8.61
CA GLY A 138 -10.62 -12.68 -9.25
C GLY A 138 -11.73 -12.31 -10.24
N TRP A 139 -11.31 -11.72 -11.36
CA TRP A 139 -12.18 -11.25 -12.43
C TRP A 139 -13.06 -12.36 -13.04
N PHE A 140 -12.50 -13.52 -13.28
CA PHE A 140 -13.25 -14.60 -13.95
C PHE A 140 -14.40 -15.12 -13.12
N LYS A 141 -14.25 -15.20 -11.80
CA LYS A 141 -15.35 -15.60 -10.92
C LYS A 141 -16.42 -14.52 -10.81
N TRP A 142 -16.04 -13.25 -10.86
CA TRP A 142 -16.98 -12.13 -10.92
C TRP A 142 -17.89 -12.22 -12.15
N LEU A 143 -17.32 -12.49 -13.32
CA LEU A 143 -18.05 -12.69 -14.57
C LEU A 143 -18.92 -13.96 -14.56
N GLU A 144 -18.40 -15.08 -14.05
CA GLU A 144 -19.14 -16.34 -13.93
C GLU A 144 -20.44 -16.16 -13.12
N LEU A 145 -20.36 -15.34 -12.05
CA LEU A 145 -21.51 -15.00 -11.21
C LEU A 145 -22.44 -13.95 -11.87
N LYS A 146 -22.12 -13.47 -13.07
CA LYS A 146 -22.87 -12.48 -13.83
C LYS A 146 -23.11 -11.18 -13.04
N TYR A 147 -22.12 -10.79 -12.23
CA TYR A 147 -22.16 -9.54 -11.52
C TYR A 147 -21.90 -8.36 -12.47
N LYS A 148 -22.42 -7.19 -12.08
CA LYS A 148 -22.29 -5.96 -12.86
C LYS A 148 -20.83 -5.57 -13.06
N THR A 149 -20.53 -5.07 -14.25
CA THR A 149 -19.24 -4.49 -14.62
C THR A 149 -19.44 -3.05 -15.08
N GLU A 150 -18.37 -2.29 -15.16
CA GLU A 150 -18.37 -0.96 -15.78
C GLU A 150 -17.13 -0.78 -16.66
N SER A 151 -17.21 0.19 -17.58
CA SER A 151 -16.11 0.60 -18.45
C SER A 151 -15.79 2.07 -18.20
N LYS A 152 -14.56 2.46 -18.43
CA LYS A 152 -14.19 3.87 -18.44
C LYS A 152 -14.65 4.46 -19.77
N GLY A 153 -15.79 5.15 -19.70
CA GLY A 153 -16.38 5.86 -20.84
C GLY A 153 -15.53 7.04 -21.32
#